data_fbf1844644bd238e9093d607a8db38e2
#
_entry.id   fbf1844644bd238e9093d607a8db38e2
#
_cell.length_a   1.000
_cell.length_b   1.000
_cell.length_c   1.000
_cell.angle_alpha   90.00
_cell.angle_beta   90.00
_cell.angle_gamma   90.00
#
_symmetry.space_group_name_H-M   'P 1'
#
loop_
_entity.id
_entity.type
_entity.pdbx_description
1 polymer ?
#
loop_
_entity_poly.entity_id
_entity_poly.type
_entity_poly.pdbx_seq_one_letter_code
_entity_poly.pdbx_strand_id
1 'polypeptide(L)'
;MLTKRENLLETIKGGNPDRFVNQYEFMDIIMEVPLVKDCFLEPGTERKNNWGVHYIWPEGHIGQMPVHGEHTVIKDITEWKKYVKAPSVKFSDEDWAPAIKHANSVDRNEQFVTAPYFGGVFEMCHNLLGMENALMAFYEEPEYMHELINFIAEYELAFAKEVIEYIHPDALFHHDDWGTQRNSFMSPETFKEFYEPAYKRIYGYYKENGVELVVHHCDCYAANLVPSMIEMGIDIWQGCMTTNNPPELIKKYGGQISFMGGIDSGVVDFPEWTQEIVDREVEKACKNGKMFFIPSLTQGLNLSSFPGVYEAVSATIDRVNKG
;
A
#
# COMPACT_ATOMS: atom_id res chain seq x y z
N MET A 1 8.56 20.81 -20.19
CA MET A 1 8.64 19.57 -19.39
C MET A 1 7.45 19.61 -18.46
N LEU A 2 6.68 18.54 -18.39
CA LEU A 2 5.54 18.41 -17.49
C LEU A 2 6.01 18.44 -16.03
N THR A 3 5.19 18.95 -15.11
CA THR A 3 5.40 18.78 -13.66
C THR A 3 5.36 17.29 -13.32
N LYS A 4 5.80 16.89 -12.14
CA LYS A 4 5.73 15.47 -11.70
C LYS A 4 4.29 14.97 -11.68
N ARG A 5 3.36 15.80 -11.17
CA ARG A 5 1.92 15.52 -11.14
C ARG A 5 1.34 15.39 -12.55
N GLU A 6 1.60 16.33 -13.44
CA GLU A 6 1.13 16.28 -14.82
C GLU A 6 1.66 15.04 -15.55
N ASN A 7 2.96 14.74 -15.42
CA ASN A 7 3.59 13.60 -16.06
C ASN A 7 2.99 12.27 -15.58
N LEU A 8 2.69 12.16 -14.26
CA LEU A 8 1.95 11.00 -13.74
C LEU A 8 0.56 10.90 -14.38
N LEU A 9 -0.21 11.99 -14.41
CA LEU A 9 -1.56 11.98 -14.96
C LEU A 9 -1.56 11.57 -16.44
N GLU A 10 -0.58 12.06 -17.23
CA GLU A 10 -0.40 11.62 -18.62
C GLU A 10 -0.05 10.12 -18.69
N THR A 11 0.80 9.63 -17.78
CA THR A 11 1.17 8.20 -17.69
C THR A 11 -0.05 7.31 -17.44
N ILE A 12 -0.87 7.62 -16.43
CA ILE A 12 -1.99 6.76 -16.03
C ILE A 12 -3.23 6.90 -16.91
N LYS A 13 -3.39 8.03 -17.60
CA LYS A 13 -4.51 8.29 -18.54
C LYS A 13 -4.24 7.85 -19.98
N GLY A 14 -3.03 7.34 -20.26
CA GLY A 14 -2.66 6.97 -21.62
C GLY A 14 -2.48 8.18 -22.56
N GLY A 15 -2.02 9.29 -22.01
CA GLY A 15 -1.74 10.54 -22.74
C GLY A 15 -0.33 10.58 -23.33
N ASN A 16 0.39 11.69 -23.12
CA ASN A 16 1.72 11.89 -23.67
C ASN A 16 2.73 12.23 -22.55
N PRO A 17 3.08 11.29 -21.66
CA PRO A 17 4.10 11.53 -20.64
C PRO A 17 5.44 11.82 -21.32
N ASP A 18 6.14 12.86 -20.86
CA ASP A 18 7.41 13.27 -21.48
C ASP A 18 8.60 12.40 -21.00
N ARG A 19 8.45 11.70 -19.87
CA ARG A 19 9.45 10.80 -19.30
C ARG A 19 8.81 9.68 -18.49
N PHE A 20 9.59 8.67 -18.05
CA PHE A 20 9.16 7.77 -16.99
C PHE A 20 8.97 8.55 -15.71
N VAL A 21 7.87 8.29 -15.00
CA VAL A 21 7.71 8.73 -13.61
C VAL A 21 8.78 8.03 -12.76
N ASN A 22 9.50 8.79 -11.94
CA ASN A 22 10.58 8.25 -11.13
C ASN A 22 10.06 7.83 -9.76
N GLN A 23 9.71 6.53 -9.63
CA GLN A 23 9.25 5.95 -8.37
C GLN A 23 8.15 6.81 -7.71
N TYR A 24 8.33 7.23 -6.48
CA TYR A 24 7.37 8.00 -5.68
C TYR A 24 7.42 9.52 -5.91
N GLU A 25 8.11 10.02 -6.96
CA GLU A 25 8.34 11.45 -7.17
C GLU A 25 7.06 12.32 -7.17
N PHE A 26 5.92 11.71 -7.49
CA PHE A 26 4.62 12.38 -7.60
C PHE A 26 3.84 12.48 -6.30
N MET A 27 4.25 11.76 -5.26
CA MET A 27 3.58 11.72 -3.96
C MET A 27 4.43 12.36 -2.87
N ASP A 28 3.78 13.15 -2.01
CA ASP A 28 4.32 13.54 -0.71
C ASP A 28 3.45 12.91 0.37
N ILE A 29 3.98 11.88 1.03
CA ILE A 29 3.23 11.04 1.98
C ILE A 29 3.33 11.67 3.37
N ILE A 30 2.20 12.06 3.93
CA ILE A 30 2.10 12.76 5.23
C ILE A 30 2.20 11.76 6.39
N MET A 31 3.41 11.37 6.73
CA MET A 31 3.66 10.37 7.79
C MET A 31 3.38 10.89 9.22
N GLU A 32 3.19 12.18 9.40
CA GLU A 32 2.87 12.82 10.67
C GLU A 32 1.40 12.70 11.08
N VAL A 33 0.56 12.03 10.28
CA VAL A 33 -0.82 11.69 10.65
C VAL A 33 -0.80 10.93 11.99
N PRO A 34 -1.57 11.35 13.02
CA PRO A 34 -1.43 10.83 14.39
C PRO A 34 -1.51 9.32 14.53
N LEU A 35 -2.43 8.67 13.78
CA LEU A 35 -2.56 7.21 13.78
C LEU A 35 -1.38 6.49 13.14
N VAL A 36 -0.72 7.10 12.17
CA VAL A 36 0.41 6.51 11.44
C VAL A 36 1.70 6.60 12.22
N LYS A 37 1.86 7.67 12.98
CA LYS A 37 3.05 7.92 13.81
C LYS A 37 3.39 6.73 14.72
N ASP A 38 2.37 5.99 15.17
CA ASP A 38 2.56 4.86 16.08
C ASP A 38 2.42 3.49 15.37
N CYS A 39 2.33 3.44 14.03
CA CYS A 39 2.19 2.17 13.30
C CYS A 39 3.48 1.34 13.28
N PHE A 40 4.65 1.97 13.37
CA PHE A 40 5.93 1.28 13.23
C PHE A 40 6.69 1.18 14.55
N LEU A 41 7.37 0.03 14.74
CA LEU A 41 8.31 -0.21 15.81
C LEU A 41 9.70 0.30 15.41
N GLU A 42 10.59 0.44 16.39
CA GLU A 42 12.02 0.53 16.15
C GLU A 42 12.62 -0.87 16.01
N PRO A 43 13.61 -1.10 15.11
CA PRO A 43 14.32 -2.38 15.03
C PRO A 43 14.83 -2.86 16.39
N GLY A 44 14.70 -4.15 16.67
CA GLY A 44 15.08 -4.76 17.94
C GLY A 44 14.07 -4.57 19.08
N THR A 45 12.88 -4.03 18.80
CA THR A 45 11.84 -3.80 19.82
C THR A 45 10.59 -4.65 19.58
N GLU A 46 9.75 -4.71 20.63
CA GLU A 46 8.44 -5.36 20.59
C GLU A 46 7.42 -4.54 21.37
N ARG A 47 6.16 -4.55 20.93
CA ARG A 47 5.03 -3.99 21.70
C ARG A 47 3.69 -4.50 21.22
N LYS A 48 2.65 -4.30 22.03
CA LYS A 48 1.27 -4.42 21.59
C LYS A 48 0.81 -3.08 21.00
N ASN A 49 0.18 -3.12 19.84
CA ASN A 49 -0.47 -1.95 19.26
C ASN A 49 -1.83 -1.67 19.94
N ASN A 50 -2.51 -0.61 19.50
CA ASN A 50 -3.81 -0.20 20.06
C ASN A 50 -4.96 -1.20 19.79
N TRP A 51 -4.79 -2.15 18.87
CA TRP A 51 -5.70 -3.27 18.63
C TRP A 51 -5.41 -4.49 19.52
N GLY A 52 -4.34 -4.44 20.32
CA GLY A 52 -3.88 -5.54 21.16
C GLY A 52 -3.01 -6.56 20.44
N VAL A 53 -2.71 -6.35 19.16
CA VAL A 53 -1.80 -7.22 18.39
C VAL A 53 -0.38 -7.02 18.89
N HIS A 54 0.31 -8.11 19.21
CA HIS A 54 1.71 -8.09 19.60
C HIS A 54 2.58 -8.12 18.34
N TYR A 55 3.42 -7.10 18.19
CA TYR A 55 4.41 -7.00 17.11
C TYR A 55 5.82 -7.08 17.65
N ILE A 56 6.70 -7.69 16.86
CA ILE A 56 8.15 -7.66 17.06
C ILE A 56 8.81 -7.14 15.78
N TRP A 57 9.92 -6.43 15.93
CA TRP A 57 10.83 -6.11 14.83
C TRP A 57 12.22 -6.66 15.16
N PRO A 58 12.56 -7.91 14.76
CA PRO A 58 13.86 -8.47 15.03
C PRO A 58 14.97 -7.68 14.35
N GLU A 59 16.12 -7.56 15.01
CA GLU A 59 17.31 -6.93 14.39
C GLU A 59 17.66 -7.62 13.06
N GLY A 60 18.01 -6.82 12.05
CA GLY A 60 18.37 -7.31 10.73
C GLY A 60 17.20 -7.73 9.83
N HIS A 61 15.95 -7.59 10.31
CA HIS A 61 14.75 -7.78 9.49
C HIS A 61 14.32 -6.46 8.85
N ILE A 62 13.64 -6.57 7.70
CA ILE A 62 13.19 -5.41 6.89
C ILE A 62 11.95 -4.72 7.48
N GLY A 63 11.27 -5.33 8.46
CA GLY A 63 10.05 -4.79 9.06
C GLY A 63 9.59 -5.56 10.28
N GLN A 64 8.56 -5.02 10.91
CA GLN A 64 7.87 -5.65 12.02
C GLN A 64 6.94 -6.76 11.54
N MET A 65 6.66 -7.72 12.42
CA MET A 65 5.73 -8.81 12.15
C MET A 65 4.85 -9.10 13.36
N PRO A 66 3.58 -9.51 13.17
CA PRO A 66 2.71 -9.90 14.27
C PRO A 66 3.15 -11.26 14.86
N VAL A 67 3.04 -11.38 16.17
CA VAL A 67 3.30 -12.63 16.92
C VAL A 67 1.97 -13.29 17.26
N HIS A 68 1.82 -14.53 16.82
CA HIS A 68 0.60 -15.31 17.02
C HIS A 68 0.75 -16.39 18.12
N GLY A 69 -0.10 -17.41 18.12
CA GLY A 69 -0.14 -18.47 19.14
C GLY A 69 -0.81 -17.96 20.43
N GLU A 70 -0.07 -17.93 21.53
CA GLU A 70 -0.59 -17.41 22.80
C GLU A 70 -0.91 -15.92 22.77
N HIS A 71 -0.27 -15.16 21.84
CA HIS A 71 -0.48 -13.73 21.66
C HIS A 71 -1.61 -13.38 20.68
N THR A 72 -2.19 -14.36 19.96
CA THR A 72 -3.34 -14.13 19.07
C THR A 72 -4.46 -13.45 19.83
N VAL A 73 -5.00 -12.36 19.29
CA VAL A 73 -6.02 -11.54 19.96
C VAL A 73 -7.35 -12.27 20.02
N ILE A 74 -7.88 -12.67 18.85
CA ILE A 74 -9.16 -13.37 18.73
C ILE A 74 -8.88 -14.87 18.86
N LYS A 75 -9.34 -15.48 19.94
CA LYS A 75 -9.18 -16.92 20.19
C LYS A 75 -10.29 -17.75 19.53
N ASP A 76 -11.46 -17.17 19.35
CA ASP A 76 -12.63 -17.75 18.73
C ASP A 76 -13.36 -16.65 17.98
N ILE A 77 -13.48 -16.80 16.66
CA ILE A 77 -14.10 -15.79 15.80
C ILE A 77 -15.58 -15.61 16.12
N THR A 78 -16.29 -16.64 16.58
CA THR A 78 -17.70 -16.55 16.96
C THR A 78 -17.94 -15.60 18.14
N GLU A 79 -16.87 -15.34 18.90
CA GLU A 79 -16.87 -14.47 20.07
C GLU A 79 -15.99 -13.21 19.88
N TRP A 80 -15.60 -12.88 18.64
CA TRP A 80 -14.62 -11.82 18.35
C TRP A 80 -14.90 -10.50 19.07
N LYS A 81 -16.16 -10.13 19.26
CA LYS A 81 -16.61 -8.91 19.96
C LYS A 81 -16.17 -8.83 21.43
N LYS A 82 -15.81 -9.98 22.04
CA LYS A 82 -15.26 -10.03 23.40
C LYS A 82 -13.78 -9.63 23.46
N TYR A 83 -13.06 -9.82 22.36
CA TYR A 83 -11.63 -9.66 22.30
C TYR A 83 -11.21 -8.33 21.70
N VAL A 84 -11.98 -7.78 20.77
CA VAL A 84 -11.59 -6.63 19.95
C VAL A 84 -12.43 -5.40 20.27
N LYS A 85 -11.73 -4.29 20.45
CA LYS A 85 -12.33 -2.96 20.55
C LYS A 85 -11.53 -2.03 19.64
N ALA A 86 -12.22 -1.31 18.76
CA ALA A 86 -11.57 -0.33 17.88
C ALA A 86 -10.89 0.78 18.70
N PRO A 87 -9.64 1.11 18.39
CA PRO A 87 -8.99 2.29 18.95
C PRO A 87 -9.72 3.58 18.59
N SER A 88 -9.45 4.67 19.32
CA SER A 88 -9.95 5.98 18.91
C SER A 88 -9.22 6.45 17.66
N VAL A 89 -9.98 7.01 16.71
CA VAL A 89 -9.42 7.77 15.57
C VAL A 89 -9.39 9.28 15.85
N LYS A 90 -9.93 9.71 17.00
CA LYS A 90 -9.97 11.11 17.39
C LYS A 90 -8.72 11.52 18.14
N PHE A 91 -8.08 12.56 17.67
CA PHE A 91 -6.89 13.19 18.24
C PHE A 91 -7.13 14.68 18.40
N SER A 92 -6.32 15.33 19.21
CA SER A 92 -6.39 16.78 19.41
C SER A 92 -5.87 17.54 18.18
N ASP A 93 -6.24 18.82 18.06
CA ASP A 93 -5.67 19.70 17.03
C ASP A 93 -4.14 19.83 17.15
N GLU A 94 -3.61 19.69 18.35
CA GLU A 94 -2.15 19.71 18.61
C GLU A 94 -1.48 18.46 18.02
N ASP A 95 -2.13 17.30 18.10
CA ASP A 95 -1.62 16.06 17.50
C ASP A 95 -1.63 16.13 15.97
N TRP A 96 -2.63 16.79 15.38
CA TRP A 96 -2.75 17.00 13.94
C TRP A 96 -1.85 18.10 13.38
N ALA A 97 -1.41 19.05 14.22
CA ALA A 97 -0.66 20.21 13.76
C ALA A 97 0.59 19.89 12.91
N PRO A 98 1.41 18.86 13.20
CA PRO A 98 2.53 18.49 12.33
C PRO A 98 2.08 18.04 10.93
N ALA A 99 1.05 17.19 10.84
CA ALA A 99 0.49 16.71 9.57
C ALA A 99 -0.09 17.85 8.73
N ILE A 100 -0.85 18.75 9.37
CA ILE A 100 -1.41 19.94 8.71
C ILE A 100 -0.29 20.85 8.18
N LYS A 101 0.75 21.07 8.98
CA LYS A 101 1.90 21.89 8.58
C LYS A 101 2.60 21.27 7.36
N HIS A 102 2.84 19.97 7.36
CA HIS A 102 3.47 19.26 6.25
C HIS A 102 2.58 19.36 4.99
N ALA A 103 1.31 18.97 5.08
CA ALA A 103 0.37 19.02 3.96
C ALA A 103 0.26 20.42 3.33
N ASN A 104 0.29 21.49 4.13
CA ASN A 104 0.28 22.86 3.67
C ASN A 104 1.61 23.33 3.03
N SER A 105 2.71 22.62 3.25
CA SER A 105 4.00 22.95 2.65
C SER A 105 4.23 22.33 1.27
N VAL A 106 3.41 21.35 0.89
CA VAL A 106 3.52 20.63 -0.39
C VAL A 106 3.08 21.52 -1.55
N ASP A 107 3.90 21.61 -2.60
CA ASP A 107 3.47 22.20 -3.86
C ASP A 107 2.57 21.22 -4.63
N ARG A 108 1.26 21.43 -4.51
CA ARG A 108 0.24 20.58 -5.15
C ARG A 108 0.25 20.64 -6.69
N ASN A 109 1.00 21.54 -7.32
CA ASN A 109 1.23 21.51 -8.76
C ASN A 109 2.27 20.45 -9.14
N GLU A 110 3.20 20.15 -8.23
CA GLU A 110 4.26 19.16 -8.44
C GLU A 110 3.92 17.79 -7.88
N GLN A 111 3.29 17.72 -6.68
CA GLN A 111 3.05 16.48 -5.98
C GLN A 111 1.63 16.39 -5.40
N PHE A 112 1.15 15.17 -5.21
CA PHE A 112 -0.08 14.89 -4.49
C PHE A 112 0.19 14.87 -2.99
N VAL A 113 -0.55 15.64 -2.21
CA VAL A 113 -0.63 15.45 -0.75
C VAL A 113 -1.27 14.10 -0.51
N THR A 114 -0.52 13.16 0.04
CA THR A 114 -0.91 11.77 0.12
C THR A 114 -1.16 11.33 1.55
N ALA A 115 -2.39 10.90 1.84
CA ALA A 115 -2.73 10.26 3.11
C ALA A 115 -2.22 8.83 3.12
N PRO A 116 -1.46 8.38 4.13
CA PRO A 116 -1.09 6.98 4.29
C PRO A 116 -2.11 6.21 5.14
N TYR A 117 -2.32 4.93 4.81
CA TYR A 117 -2.96 3.96 5.68
C TYR A 117 -2.21 2.63 5.62
N PHE A 118 -1.89 2.06 6.78
CA PHE A 118 -1.13 0.82 6.91
C PHE A 118 -1.91 -0.22 7.71
N GLY A 119 -1.83 -1.48 7.26
CA GLY A 119 -2.57 -2.58 7.85
C GLY A 119 -4.04 -2.54 7.44
N GLY A 120 -4.30 -2.72 6.15
CA GLY A 120 -5.64 -2.74 5.60
C GLY A 120 -6.52 -3.86 6.13
N VAL A 121 -7.72 -4.00 5.57
CA VAL A 121 -8.77 -4.86 6.13
C VAL A 121 -8.33 -6.32 6.23
N PHE A 122 -7.63 -6.85 5.21
CA PHE A 122 -7.17 -8.24 5.24
C PHE A 122 -6.04 -8.44 6.26
N GLU A 123 -5.03 -7.57 6.23
CA GLU A 123 -3.94 -7.65 7.20
C GLU A 123 -4.44 -7.54 8.63
N MET A 124 -5.38 -6.63 8.90
CA MET A 124 -5.95 -6.51 10.24
C MET A 124 -6.72 -7.76 10.65
N CYS A 125 -7.46 -8.42 9.74
CA CYS A 125 -8.13 -9.67 10.04
C CYS A 125 -7.14 -10.76 10.48
N HIS A 126 -6.09 -11.00 9.69
CA HIS A 126 -5.13 -12.05 10.05
C HIS A 126 -4.18 -11.65 11.19
N ASN A 127 -3.93 -10.36 11.42
CA ASN A 127 -3.19 -9.90 12.58
C ASN A 127 -3.95 -10.16 13.88
N LEU A 128 -5.27 -10.06 13.85
CA LEU A 128 -6.13 -10.34 15.02
C LEU A 128 -6.37 -11.83 15.24
N LEU A 129 -6.56 -12.61 14.16
CA LEU A 129 -6.95 -14.04 14.21
C LEU A 129 -5.77 -15.01 14.13
N GLY A 130 -4.64 -14.56 13.56
CA GLY A 130 -3.62 -15.44 12.98
C GLY A 130 -4.00 -15.86 11.56
N MET A 131 -2.99 -16.01 10.69
CA MET A 131 -3.19 -16.26 9.25
C MET A 131 -4.05 -17.51 8.98
N GLU A 132 -3.74 -18.63 9.65
CA GLU A 132 -4.46 -19.90 9.46
C GLU A 132 -5.95 -19.74 9.81
N ASN A 133 -6.25 -19.22 11.00
CA ASN A 133 -7.63 -19.02 11.46
C ASN A 133 -8.39 -18.03 10.56
N ALA A 134 -7.74 -16.96 10.10
CA ALA A 134 -8.36 -15.99 9.19
C ALA A 134 -8.75 -16.62 7.86
N LEU A 135 -7.89 -17.48 7.30
CA LEU A 135 -8.17 -18.17 6.03
C LEU A 135 -9.21 -19.28 6.19
N MET A 136 -9.22 -19.98 7.33
CA MET A 136 -10.23 -21.02 7.63
C MET A 136 -11.61 -20.40 7.86
N ALA A 137 -11.68 -19.23 8.48
CA ALA A 137 -12.93 -18.56 8.82
C ALA A 137 -13.80 -18.20 7.59
N PHE A 138 -13.24 -18.04 6.41
CA PHE A 138 -14.03 -17.86 5.17
C PHE A 138 -14.96 -19.03 4.88
N TYR A 139 -14.61 -20.23 5.34
CA TYR A 139 -15.33 -21.47 5.05
C TYR A 139 -16.08 -22.01 6.27
N GLU A 140 -15.52 -21.87 7.46
CA GLU A 140 -16.08 -22.43 8.69
C GLU A 140 -17.07 -21.48 9.36
N GLU A 141 -16.77 -20.15 9.34
CA GLU A 141 -17.52 -19.15 10.06
C GLU A 141 -17.72 -17.87 9.22
N PRO A 142 -18.26 -17.97 7.97
CA PRO A 142 -18.32 -16.85 7.03
C PRO A 142 -19.10 -15.65 7.55
N GLU A 143 -20.18 -15.87 8.32
CA GLU A 143 -20.99 -14.78 8.86
C GLU A 143 -20.18 -13.91 9.84
N TYR A 144 -19.42 -14.52 10.73
CA TYR A 144 -18.58 -13.81 11.68
C TYR A 144 -17.38 -13.14 10.99
N MET A 145 -16.85 -13.76 9.93
CA MET A 145 -15.80 -13.13 9.13
C MET A 145 -16.31 -11.87 8.42
N HIS A 146 -17.51 -11.90 7.85
CA HIS A 146 -18.15 -10.70 7.29
C HIS A 146 -18.37 -9.61 8.36
N GLU A 147 -18.81 -9.99 9.57
CA GLU A 147 -18.98 -9.04 10.67
C GLU A 147 -17.64 -8.37 11.05
N LEU A 148 -16.56 -9.15 11.17
CA LEU A 148 -15.24 -8.64 11.53
C LEU A 148 -14.68 -7.71 10.44
N ILE A 149 -14.77 -8.12 9.16
CA ILE A 149 -14.38 -7.30 8.01
C ILE A 149 -15.13 -5.97 8.00
N ASN A 150 -16.45 -6.00 8.17
CA ASN A 150 -17.24 -4.78 8.23
C ASN A 150 -16.84 -3.88 9.41
N PHE A 151 -16.56 -4.45 10.57
CA PHE A 151 -16.12 -3.69 11.74
C PHE A 151 -14.79 -2.98 11.50
N ILE A 152 -13.81 -3.64 10.85
CA ILE A 152 -12.53 -3.05 10.49
C ILE A 152 -12.74 -1.96 9.43
N ALA A 153 -13.57 -2.22 8.41
CA ALA A 153 -13.86 -1.24 7.37
C ALA A 153 -14.54 0.03 7.92
N GLU A 154 -15.43 -0.09 8.92
CA GLU A 154 -16.01 1.09 9.61
C GLU A 154 -14.95 1.90 10.36
N TYR A 155 -13.94 1.23 10.92
CA TYR A 155 -12.80 1.92 11.55
C TYR A 155 -11.97 2.69 10.52
N GLU A 156 -11.66 2.07 9.36
CA GLU A 156 -10.95 2.76 8.28
C GLU A 156 -11.74 3.94 7.73
N LEU A 157 -13.07 3.82 7.59
CA LEU A 157 -13.93 4.93 7.20
C LEU A 157 -13.95 6.06 8.24
N ALA A 158 -13.92 5.72 9.52
CA ALA A 158 -13.79 6.72 10.57
C ALA A 158 -12.45 7.45 10.52
N PHE A 159 -11.35 6.72 10.25
CA PHE A 159 -10.03 7.31 10.00
C PHE A 159 -10.03 8.21 8.75
N ALA A 160 -10.62 7.75 7.65
CA ALA A 160 -10.72 8.52 6.41
C ALA A 160 -11.38 9.88 6.63
N LYS A 161 -12.45 9.93 7.46
CA LYS A 161 -13.14 11.20 7.82
C LYS A 161 -12.18 12.18 8.48
N GLU A 162 -11.41 11.74 9.47
CA GLU A 162 -10.45 12.60 10.15
C GLU A 162 -9.36 13.12 9.21
N VAL A 163 -8.78 12.21 8.43
CA VAL A 163 -7.70 12.56 7.48
C VAL A 163 -8.18 13.58 6.45
N ILE A 164 -9.38 13.38 5.89
CA ILE A 164 -9.96 14.31 4.91
C ILE A 164 -10.23 15.66 5.55
N GLU A 165 -10.77 15.69 6.78
CA GLU A 165 -11.07 16.93 7.50
C GLU A 165 -9.82 17.76 7.80
N TYR A 166 -8.71 17.11 8.20
CA TYR A 166 -7.54 17.83 8.69
C TYR A 166 -6.49 18.14 7.62
N ILE A 167 -6.24 17.25 6.66
CA ILE A 167 -5.16 17.43 5.68
C ILE A 167 -5.62 17.60 4.22
N HIS A 168 -6.92 17.34 3.92
CA HIS A 168 -7.47 17.47 2.56
C HIS A 168 -6.57 16.81 1.50
N PRO A 169 -6.36 15.47 1.56
CA PRO A 169 -5.40 14.79 0.70
C PRO A 169 -5.87 14.75 -0.76
N ASP A 170 -4.92 14.82 -1.69
CA ASP A 170 -5.14 14.61 -3.12
C ASP A 170 -5.08 13.13 -3.48
N ALA A 171 -4.33 12.35 -2.69
CA ALA A 171 -4.13 10.92 -2.90
C ALA A 171 -4.23 10.12 -1.59
N LEU A 172 -4.55 8.84 -1.75
CA LEU A 172 -4.44 7.81 -0.70
C LEU A 172 -3.32 6.84 -1.08
N PHE A 173 -2.41 6.55 -0.16
CA PHE A 173 -1.51 5.40 -0.20
C PHE A 173 -2.00 4.38 0.83
N HIS A 174 -2.53 3.27 0.37
CA HIS A 174 -3.14 2.24 1.20
C HIS A 174 -2.35 0.94 1.11
N HIS A 175 -1.97 0.37 2.25
CA HIS A 175 -1.18 -0.85 2.32
C HIS A 175 -2.01 -2.02 2.83
N ASP A 176 -2.09 -3.09 2.03
CA ASP A 176 -2.66 -4.38 2.43
C ASP A 176 -2.18 -5.50 1.50
N ASP A 177 -1.45 -6.47 2.02
CA ASP A 177 -0.87 -7.55 1.25
C ASP A 177 -1.80 -8.77 1.16
N TRP A 178 -2.17 -9.16 -0.07
CA TRP A 178 -3.17 -10.20 -0.33
C TRP A 178 -2.58 -11.54 -0.79
N GLY A 179 -1.28 -11.71 -0.68
CA GLY A 179 -0.62 -12.90 -1.18
C GLY A 179 0.81 -13.09 -0.72
N THR A 180 1.40 -14.13 -1.23
CA THR A 180 2.83 -14.40 -1.17
C THR A 180 3.51 -13.94 -2.47
N GLN A 181 4.81 -14.14 -2.60
CA GLN A 181 5.51 -13.88 -3.87
C GLN A 181 5.01 -14.72 -5.06
N ARG A 182 4.24 -15.79 -4.83
CA ARG A 182 3.85 -16.76 -5.87
C ARG A 182 2.36 -16.90 -6.06
N ASN A 183 1.55 -16.69 -5.03
CA ASN A 183 0.10 -16.90 -5.06
C ASN A 183 -0.60 -15.89 -4.16
N SER A 184 -1.82 -15.48 -4.54
CA SER A 184 -2.75 -14.84 -3.62
C SER A 184 -3.14 -15.80 -2.48
N PHE A 185 -3.45 -15.26 -1.31
CA PHE A 185 -3.87 -16.07 -0.16
C PHE A 185 -5.26 -16.69 -0.34
N MET A 186 -6.06 -16.10 -1.21
CA MET A 186 -7.44 -16.55 -1.46
C MET A 186 -7.76 -16.51 -2.95
N SER A 187 -8.83 -17.21 -3.35
CA SER A 187 -9.32 -17.17 -4.72
C SER A 187 -9.91 -15.80 -5.06
N PRO A 188 -9.99 -15.41 -6.34
CA PRO A 188 -10.68 -14.19 -6.76
C PRO A 188 -12.15 -14.14 -6.29
N GLU A 189 -12.83 -15.29 -6.26
CA GLU A 189 -14.22 -15.39 -5.81
C GLU A 189 -14.33 -15.07 -4.31
N THR A 190 -13.46 -15.66 -3.48
CA THR A 190 -13.40 -15.38 -2.04
C THR A 190 -13.06 -13.91 -1.77
N PHE A 191 -12.07 -13.35 -2.51
CA PHE A 191 -11.72 -11.95 -2.37
C PHE A 191 -12.90 -11.04 -2.72
N LYS A 192 -13.58 -11.34 -3.83
CA LYS A 192 -14.74 -10.58 -4.29
C LYS A 192 -15.91 -10.62 -3.30
N GLU A 193 -16.14 -11.75 -2.67
CA GLU A 193 -17.19 -11.92 -1.67
C GLU A 193 -16.90 -11.15 -0.38
N PHE A 194 -15.71 -11.34 0.17
CA PHE A 194 -15.38 -10.87 1.52
C PHE A 194 -14.80 -9.45 1.57
N TYR A 195 -13.86 -9.11 0.65
CA TYR A 195 -13.07 -7.87 0.76
C TYR A 195 -13.46 -6.78 -0.23
N GLU A 196 -13.79 -7.11 -1.47
CA GLU A 196 -14.12 -6.12 -2.50
C GLU A 196 -15.22 -5.13 -2.06
N PRO A 197 -16.33 -5.56 -1.39
CA PRO A 197 -17.35 -4.61 -0.93
C PRO A 197 -16.85 -3.62 0.13
N ALA A 198 -15.97 -4.05 1.03
CA ALA A 198 -15.38 -3.20 2.06
C ALA A 198 -14.48 -2.12 1.42
N TYR A 199 -13.57 -2.53 0.53
CA TYR A 199 -12.68 -1.58 -0.17
C TYR A 199 -13.42 -0.64 -1.11
N LYS A 200 -14.47 -1.08 -1.80
CA LYS A 200 -15.34 -0.19 -2.59
C LYS A 200 -15.92 0.93 -1.74
N ARG A 201 -16.31 0.64 -0.52
CA ARG A 201 -16.82 1.66 0.41
C ARG A 201 -15.72 2.61 0.87
N ILE A 202 -14.55 2.08 1.23
CA ILE A 202 -13.42 2.86 1.74
C ILE A 202 -12.89 3.78 0.64
N TYR A 203 -12.51 3.23 -0.51
CA TYR A 203 -11.95 4.02 -1.62
C TYR A 203 -12.99 4.95 -2.26
N GLY A 204 -14.25 4.47 -2.36
CA GLY A 204 -15.38 5.32 -2.79
C GLY A 204 -15.55 6.54 -1.90
N TYR A 205 -15.47 6.37 -0.59
CA TYR A 205 -15.56 7.49 0.35
C TYR A 205 -14.45 8.52 0.13
N TYR A 206 -13.18 8.09 -0.04
CA TYR A 206 -12.08 9.00 -0.37
C TYR A 206 -12.33 9.75 -1.68
N LYS A 207 -12.73 9.03 -2.75
CA LYS A 207 -13.04 9.63 -4.06
C LYS A 207 -14.19 10.63 -3.99
N GLU A 208 -15.28 10.32 -3.29
CA GLU A 208 -16.43 11.19 -3.11
C GLU A 208 -16.10 12.47 -2.32
N ASN A 209 -15.02 12.44 -1.53
CA ASN A 209 -14.57 13.58 -0.73
C ASN A 209 -13.29 14.26 -1.31
N GLY A 210 -13.05 14.11 -2.62
CA GLY A 210 -12.07 14.91 -3.35
C GLY A 210 -10.70 14.29 -3.54
N VAL A 211 -10.47 13.05 -3.08
CA VAL A 211 -9.23 12.34 -3.37
C VAL A 211 -9.22 11.89 -4.83
N GLU A 212 -8.23 12.37 -5.58
CA GLU A 212 -8.12 12.11 -7.02
C GLU A 212 -7.51 10.74 -7.31
N LEU A 213 -6.62 10.26 -6.44
CA LEU A 213 -5.76 9.11 -6.70
C LEU A 213 -5.77 8.11 -5.55
N VAL A 214 -6.09 6.85 -5.85
CA VAL A 214 -5.92 5.72 -4.94
C VAL A 214 -4.73 4.88 -5.40
N VAL A 215 -3.66 4.87 -4.59
CA VAL A 215 -2.48 4.03 -4.77
C VAL A 215 -2.55 2.91 -3.75
N HIS A 216 -2.73 1.68 -4.20
CA HIS A 216 -2.76 0.52 -3.32
C HIS A 216 -1.42 -0.21 -3.38
N HIS A 217 -0.79 -0.35 -2.22
CA HIS A 217 0.41 -1.16 -2.06
C HIS A 217 0.05 -2.61 -1.76
N CYS A 218 0.61 -3.50 -2.57
CA CYS A 218 0.57 -4.94 -2.35
C CYS A 218 1.78 -5.56 -3.06
N ASP A 219 2.85 -5.89 -2.34
CA ASP A 219 4.09 -6.43 -2.92
C ASP A 219 4.09 -7.97 -2.97
N CYS A 220 3.01 -8.52 -3.48
CA CYS A 220 2.79 -9.94 -3.60
C CYS A 220 2.34 -10.35 -5.01
N TYR A 221 2.09 -11.64 -5.22
CA TYR A 221 1.36 -12.13 -6.39
C TYR A 221 -0.14 -11.84 -6.21
N ALA A 222 -0.65 -10.89 -7.00
CA ALA A 222 -2.05 -10.50 -7.02
C ALA A 222 -2.59 -10.24 -8.46
N ALA A 223 -1.92 -10.76 -9.48
CA ALA A 223 -2.33 -10.59 -10.89
C ALA A 223 -3.77 -11.10 -11.16
N ASN A 224 -4.19 -12.14 -10.44
CA ASN A 224 -5.54 -12.69 -10.51
C ASN A 224 -6.62 -11.81 -9.84
N LEU A 225 -6.21 -10.84 -9.00
CA LEU A 225 -7.09 -9.92 -8.28
C LEU A 225 -7.24 -8.55 -8.99
N VAL A 226 -6.53 -8.33 -10.11
CA VAL A 226 -6.61 -7.05 -10.86
C VAL A 226 -8.03 -6.66 -11.25
N PRO A 227 -8.92 -7.58 -11.67
CA PRO A 227 -10.33 -7.22 -11.92
C PRO A 227 -11.02 -6.61 -10.68
N SER A 228 -10.79 -7.16 -9.49
CA SER A 228 -11.32 -6.59 -8.24
C SER A 228 -10.65 -5.26 -7.89
N MET A 229 -9.33 -5.09 -8.14
CA MET A 229 -8.65 -3.80 -7.95
C MET A 229 -9.31 -2.68 -8.76
N ILE A 230 -9.65 -2.96 -10.04
CA ILE A 230 -10.35 -2.03 -10.92
C ILE A 230 -11.74 -1.70 -10.37
N GLU A 231 -12.48 -2.72 -9.98
CA GLU A 231 -13.83 -2.57 -9.41
C GLU A 231 -13.86 -1.79 -8.08
N MET A 232 -12.78 -1.87 -7.30
CA MET A 232 -12.60 -1.11 -6.05
C MET A 232 -12.20 0.36 -6.29
N GLY A 233 -11.80 0.70 -7.53
CA GLY A 233 -11.40 2.05 -7.90
C GLY A 233 -9.95 2.39 -7.58
N ILE A 234 -9.07 1.38 -7.57
CA ILE A 234 -7.62 1.58 -7.47
C ILE A 234 -7.09 2.14 -8.80
N ASP A 235 -6.41 3.28 -8.75
CA ASP A 235 -5.81 3.91 -9.92
C ASP A 235 -4.41 3.34 -10.21
N ILE A 236 -3.64 3.05 -9.15
CA ILE A 236 -2.28 2.52 -9.26
C ILE A 236 -2.11 1.35 -8.28
N TRP A 237 -1.72 0.20 -8.78
CA TRP A 237 -1.20 -0.89 -7.96
C TRP A 237 0.30 -0.75 -7.81
N GLN A 238 0.76 -0.35 -6.62
CA GLN A 238 2.17 -0.28 -6.24
C GLN A 238 2.60 -1.60 -5.59
N GLY A 239 3.85 -2.01 -5.84
CA GLY A 239 4.39 -3.30 -5.41
C GLY A 239 4.25 -4.39 -6.47
N CYS A 240 3.90 -4.03 -7.71
CA CYS A 240 3.73 -4.99 -8.80
C CYS A 240 5.06 -5.68 -9.13
N MET A 241 5.27 -6.87 -8.53
CA MET A 241 6.47 -7.70 -8.72
C MET A 241 6.53 -8.29 -10.13
N THR A 242 7.73 -8.67 -10.59
CA THR A 242 7.93 -9.32 -11.90
C THR A 242 7.21 -10.66 -12.03
N THR A 243 6.94 -11.35 -10.92
CA THR A 243 6.14 -12.59 -10.87
C THR A 243 4.69 -12.39 -11.34
N ASN A 244 4.17 -11.16 -11.32
CA ASN A 244 2.85 -10.79 -11.83
C ASN A 244 2.82 -10.56 -13.35
N ASN A 245 3.98 -10.60 -14.03
CA ASN A 245 4.09 -10.33 -15.46
C ASN A 245 3.53 -8.95 -15.89
N PRO A 246 4.15 -7.82 -15.41
CA PRO A 246 3.66 -6.48 -15.71
C PRO A 246 3.36 -6.20 -17.20
N PRO A 247 4.17 -6.66 -18.20
CA PRO A 247 3.86 -6.44 -19.60
C PRO A 247 2.48 -6.97 -20.03
N GLU A 248 2.10 -8.16 -19.57
CA GLU A 248 0.79 -8.73 -19.88
C GLU A 248 -0.34 -8.04 -19.13
N LEU A 249 -0.10 -7.58 -17.89
CA LEU A 249 -1.07 -6.80 -17.14
C LEU A 249 -1.33 -5.44 -17.80
N ILE A 250 -0.28 -4.74 -18.21
CA ILE A 250 -0.37 -3.45 -18.93
C ILE A 250 -1.18 -3.64 -20.22
N LYS A 251 -0.86 -4.67 -21.01
CA LYS A 251 -1.56 -4.96 -22.26
C LYS A 251 -3.05 -5.25 -22.04
N LYS A 252 -3.40 -5.92 -20.95
CA LYS A 252 -4.77 -6.36 -20.66
C LYS A 252 -5.62 -5.29 -19.97
N TYR A 253 -5.03 -4.53 -19.08
CA TYR A 253 -5.74 -3.66 -18.15
C TYR A 253 -5.30 -2.19 -18.22
N GLY A 254 -4.27 -1.86 -19.00
CA GLY A 254 -3.82 -0.47 -19.17
C GLY A 254 -4.96 0.46 -19.56
N GLY A 255 -5.03 1.62 -18.92
CA GLY A 255 -6.15 2.57 -19.04
C GLY A 255 -7.32 2.35 -18.08
N GLN A 256 -7.37 1.20 -17.37
CA GLN A 256 -8.31 0.95 -16.28
C GLN A 256 -7.59 1.01 -14.93
N ILE A 257 -6.34 0.58 -14.89
CA ILE A 257 -5.44 0.63 -13.75
C ILE A 257 -4.00 0.78 -14.26
N SER A 258 -3.12 1.38 -13.48
CA SER A 258 -1.69 1.47 -13.77
C SER A 258 -0.87 0.65 -12.78
N PHE A 259 0.34 0.26 -13.19
CA PHE A 259 1.20 -0.64 -12.43
C PHE A 259 2.49 0.07 -12.03
N MET A 260 2.80 0.07 -10.74
CA MET A 260 4.02 0.65 -10.18
C MET A 260 4.86 -0.44 -9.52
N GLY A 261 6.09 -0.64 -10.02
CA GLY A 261 6.97 -1.71 -9.55
C GLY A 261 7.94 -2.17 -10.63
N GLY A 262 8.06 -3.49 -10.78
CA GLY A 262 8.89 -4.14 -11.81
C GLY A 262 10.39 -4.15 -11.51
N ILE A 263 10.84 -3.52 -10.42
CA ILE A 263 12.20 -3.59 -9.89
C ILE A 263 12.11 -4.33 -8.56
N ASP A 264 12.21 -5.65 -8.60
CA ASP A 264 11.99 -6.50 -7.44
C ASP A 264 13.02 -6.21 -6.34
N SER A 265 12.56 -5.70 -5.20
CA SER A 265 13.42 -5.35 -4.07
C SER A 265 14.27 -6.53 -3.59
N GLY A 266 13.73 -7.75 -3.60
CA GLY A 266 14.49 -8.96 -3.27
C GLY A 266 15.66 -9.27 -4.23
N VAL A 267 15.75 -8.56 -5.37
CA VAL A 267 16.83 -8.72 -6.36
C VAL A 267 17.88 -7.61 -6.26
N VAL A 268 17.48 -6.41 -5.87
CA VAL A 268 18.38 -5.24 -5.85
C VAL A 268 18.69 -4.71 -4.46
N ASP A 269 17.82 -4.95 -3.47
CA ASP A 269 17.90 -4.39 -2.13
C ASP A 269 18.43 -5.42 -1.11
N PHE A 270 19.75 -5.65 -1.15
CA PHE A 270 20.47 -6.59 -0.30
C PHE A 270 21.86 -6.04 0.06
N PRO A 271 22.60 -6.61 1.05
CA PRO A 271 23.85 -6.00 1.56
C PRO A 271 24.93 -5.77 0.52
N GLU A 272 25.09 -6.68 -0.45
CA GLU A 272 26.12 -6.65 -1.48
C GLU A 272 25.61 -6.13 -2.82
N TRP A 273 24.57 -5.28 -2.82
CA TRP A 273 24.05 -4.69 -4.04
C TRP A 273 25.13 -3.86 -4.78
N THR A 274 25.00 -3.80 -6.09
CA THR A 274 25.92 -3.03 -6.95
C THR A 274 25.12 -2.18 -7.94
N GLN A 275 25.71 -1.07 -8.37
CA GLN A 275 25.10 -0.21 -9.39
C GLN A 275 24.79 -0.99 -10.68
N GLU A 276 25.61 -1.96 -11.06
CA GLU A 276 25.39 -2.80 -12.25
C GLU A 276 24.11 -3.64 -12.15
N ILE A 277 23.84 -4.21 -10.96
CA ILE A 277 22.61 -4.97 -10.71
C ILE A 277 21.40 -4.05 -10.81
N VAL A 278 21.47 -2.88 -10.18
CA VAL A 278 20.41 -1.87 -10.23
C VAL A 278 20.15 -1.42 -11.67
N ASP A 279 21.18 -1.05 -12.42
CA ASP A 279 21.08 -0.60 -13.80
C ASP A 279 20.37 -1.64 -14.68
N ARG A 280 20.76 -2.90 -14.57
CA ARG A 280 20.17 -4.00 -15.33
C ARG A 280 18.68 -4.17 -15.03
N GLU A 281 18.27 -4.16 -13.77
CA GLU A 281 16.86 -4.36 -13.40
C GLU A 281 16.00 -3.14 -13.73
N VAL A 282 16.53 -1.92 -13.58
CA VAL A 282 15.83 -0.69 -14.00
C VAL A 282 15.64 -0.66 -15.52
N GLU A 283 16.70 -0.92 -16.31
CA GLU A 283 16.60 -0.96 -17.77
C GLU A 283 15.62 -2.03 -18.25
N LYS A 284 15.60 -3.18 -17.56
CA LYS A 284 14.63 -4.25 -17.83
C LYS A 284 13.19 -3.79 -17.54
N ALA A 285 12.94 -3.16 -16.39
CA ALA A 285 11.62 -2.62 -16.04
C ALA A 285 11.15 -1.56 -17.03
N CYS A 286 12.05 -0.64 -17.44
CA CYS A 286 11.72 0.42 -18.41
C CYS A 286 11.35 -0.10 -19.81
N LYS A 287 11.67 -1.37 -20.17
CA LYS A 287 11.19 -2.00 -21.41
C LYS A 287 9.66 -2.16 -21.46
N ASN A 288 8.97 -2.09 -20.33
CA ASN A 288 7.50 -2.07 -20.27
C ASN A 288 6.90 -0.81 -20.92
N GLY A 289 7.71 0.22 -21.18
CA GLY A 289 7.24 1.52 -21.66
C GLY A 289 6.71 2.39 -20.53
N LYS A 290 6.45 3.65 -20.83
CA LYS A 290 6.04 4.66 -19.84
C LYS A 290 4.52 4.87 -19.73
N MET A 291 3.73 4.13 -20.53
CA MET A 291 2.27 4.19 -20.49
C MET A 291 1.73 3.16 -19.51
N PHE A 292 0.92 3.60 -18.55
CA PHE A 292 0.30 2.76 -17.52
C PHE A 292 1.30 2.02 -16.63
N PHE A 293 2.59 2.45 -16.65
CA PHE A 293 3.65 1.83 -15.89
C PHE A 293 4.59 2.85 -15.26
N ILE A 294 4.92 2.62 -13.99
CA ILE A 294 5.83 3.44 -13.19
C ILE A 294 6.94 2.51 -12.68
N PRO A 295 8.19 2.62 -13.21
CA PRO A 295 9.30 1.83 -12.69
C PRO A 295 9.59 2.23 -11.25
N SER A 296 9.59 1.26 -10.35
CA SER A 296 9.80 1.47 -8.92
C SER A 296 10.32 0.20 -8.24
N LEU A 297 10.98 0.36 -7.10
CA LEU A 297 11.13 -0.73 -6.14
C LEU A 297 9.76 -1.28 -5.76
N THR A 298 9.70 -2.61 -5.54
CA THR A 298 8.42 -3.27 -5.21
C THR A 298 8.02 -3.11 -3.75
N GLN A 299 8.96 -2.91 -2.84
CA GLN A 299 8.60 -2.59 -1.45
C GLN A 299 7.87 -1.25 -1.32
N GLY A 300 7.10 -1.10 -0.28
CA GLY A 300 6.34 0.13 -0.02
C GLY A 300 7.21 1.31 0.41
N LEU A 301 6.69 2.52 0.22
CA LEU A 301 7.31 3.79 0.56
C LEU A 301 8.55 4.15 -0.28
N ASN A 302 9.00 5.38 -0.11
CA ASN A 302 10.15 5.97 -0.83
C ASN A 302 11.48 5.69 -0.11
N LEU A 303 11.73 4.42 0.22
CA LEU A 303 12.91 3.98 0.95
C LEU A 303 13.41 2.61 0.44
N SER A 304 14.58 2.20 0.89
CA SER A 304 15.15 0.86 0.70
C SER A 304 15.67 0.32 2.03
N SER A 305 15.75 -1.02 2.15
CA SER A 305 16.25 -1.68 3.37
C SER A 305 17.75 -1.43 3.55
N PHE A 306 18.49 -1.41 2.43
CA PHE A 306 19.93 -1.13 2.45
C PHE A 306 20.21 0.26 1.90
N PRO A 307 21.13 1.01 2.55
CA PRO A 307 21.41 2.40 2.20
C PRO A 307 21.83 2.57 0.74
N GLY A 308 21.28 3.56 0.06
CA GLY A 308 21.67 3.98 -1.29
C GLY A 308 20.96 3.25 -2.43
N VAL A 309 20.23 2.16 -2.18
CA VAL A 309 19.53 1.41 -3.25
C VAL A 309 18.42 2.23 -3.88
N TYR A 310 17.57 2.88 -3.07
CA TYR A 310 16.48 3.71 -3.56
C TYR A 310 17.01 4.86 -4.45
N GLU A 311 18.06 5.53 -4.00
CA GLU A 311 18.73 6.63 -4.72
C GLU A 311 19.40 6.13 -6.01
N ALA A 312 20.03 4.96 -5.99
CA ALA A 312 20.62 4.35 -7.16
C ALA A 312 19.58 4.00 -8.24
N VAL A 313 18.43 3.46 -7.82
CA VAL A 313 17.29 3.20 -8.72
C VAL A 313 16.78 4.51 -9.32
N SER A 314 16.56 5.54 -8.49
CA SER A 314 16.10 6.86 -8.96
C SER A 314 17.09 7.50 -9.96
N ALA A 315 18.39 7.45 -9.65
CA ALA A 315 19.42 7.99 -10.54
C ALA A 315 19.49 7.23 -11.89
N THR A 316 19.21 5.92 -11.87
CA THR A 316 19.19 5.14 -13.11
C THR A 316 17.96 5.42 -13.95
N ILE A 317 16.78 5.58 -13.34
CA ILE A 317 15.56 6.01 -14.05
C ILE A 317 15.78 7.38 -14.69
N ASP A 318 16.40 8.33 -13.97
CA ASP A 318 16.73 9.65 -14.52
C ASP A 318 17.71 9.58 -15.68
N ARG A 319 18.65 8.64 -15.66
CA ARG A 319 19.58 8.40 -16.76
C ARG A 319 18.85 7.85 -17.99
N VAL A 320 17.96 6.88 -17.80
CA VAL A 320 17.10 6.35 -18.86
C VAL A 320 16.21 7.44 -19.48
N ASN A 321 15.72 8.38 -18.68
CA ASN A 321 14.91 9.51 -19.14
C ASN A 321 15.70 10.53 -20.01
N LYS A 322 17.03 10.55 -19.90
CA LYS A 322 17.89 11.44 -20.67
C LYS A 322 18.36 10.85 -22.01
N GLY A 323 18.15 9.54 -22.22
CA GLY A 323 18.49 8.81 -23.46
C GLY A 323 19.91 8.34 -23.45
#